data_c1b673714da23df61217900264694cc1
#
_entry.id   c1b673714da23df61217900264694cc1
#
_cell.length_a   1.000
_cell.length_b   1.000
_cell.length_c   1.000
_cell.angle_alpha   90.00
_cell.angle_beta   90.00
_cell.angle_gamma   90.00
#
_symmetry.space_group_name_H-M   'P 1'
#
loop_
_entity.id
_entity.type
_entity.pdbx_description
1 polymer ?
#
loop_
_entity_poly.entity_id
_entity_poly.type
_entity_poly.pdbx_seq_one_letter_code
_entity_poly.pdbx_strand_id
1 'polypeptide(L)'
;MKIKLGVIFGGQTVEHEVSIISAVQAMKAMDKDKYEIIPIYVTKDLEWYTGEILKQMDTYTDMDLLKRYTTNVVLYNKKGHFYLQSKGFFKRIKQEIDIMFPIVHGTNMEDGVLQGYLQTIGVPYVGSDTYASSVGQDKVLQKLVYESKNLPVAPYTWFYDVDYNENTDSIIKECSKLKYPVIVKPATLGSSVGIEVAKNEIELRNAIEEACKYDKKILVEHVVPNLTEANISVLGNY
;
A
#
# COMPACT_ATOMS: atom_id res chain seq x y z
N MET A 1 3.64 -27.44 -17.78
CA MET A 1 4.12 -27.11 -16.40
C MET A 1 3.38 -25.87 -15.97
N LYS A 2 2.83 -25.81 -14.75
CA LYS A 2 2.15 -24.59 -14.25
C LYS A 2 3.18 -23.57 -13.79
N ILE A 3 2.83 -22.28 -13.94
CA ILE A 3 3.63 -21.17 -13.42
C ILE A 3 3.42 -21.11 -11.91
N LYS A 4 4.50 -21.13 -11.13
CA LYS A 4 4.48 -21.02 -9.66
C LYS A 4 4.32 -19.57 -9.25
N LEU A 5 3.07 -19.18 -8.96
CA LEU A 5 2.66 -17.82 -8.66
C LEU A 5 2.61 -17.57 -7.15
N GLY A 6 3.58 -16.81 -6.63
CA GLY A 6 3.59 -16.38 -5.23
C GLY A 6 2.65 -15.19 -5.03
N VAL A 7 1.49 -15.41 -4.40
CA VAL A 7 0.54 -14.33 -4.07
C VAL A 7 0.89 -13.80 -2.69
N ILE A 8 1.43 -12.56 -2.63
CA ILE A 8 1.81 -11.91 -1.37
C ILE A 8 0.76 -10.89 -0.97
N PHE A 9 0.38 -10.88 0.32
CA PHE A 9 -0.68 -10.04 0.86
C PHE A 9 -0.55 -9.85 2.37
N GLY A 10 -1.34 -8.92 2.95
CA GLY A 10 -1.28 -8.51 4.35
C GLY A 10 -0.32 -7.32 4.55
N GLY A 11 0.55 -7.38 5.54
CA GLY A 11 1.54 -6.35 5.86
C GLY A 11 1.19 -5.46 7.04
N GLN A 12 2.16 -4.64 7.48
CA GLN A 12 1.97 -3.66 8.54
C GLN A 12 1.34 -2.38 7.97
N THR A 13 0.05 -2.41 7.77
CA THR A 13 -0.73 -1.32 7.18
C THR A 13 -2.11 -1.23 7.80
N VAL A 14 -2.74 -0.07 7.74
CA VAL A 14 -4.14 0.13 8.17
C VAL A 14 -5.12 -0.64 7.28
N GLU A 15 -4.71 -1.01 6.08
CA GLU A 15 -5.50 -1.75 5.09
C GLU A 15 -5.20 -3.26 5.09
N HIS A 16 -4.61 -3.78 6.16
CA HIS A 16 -4.19 -5.18 6.30
C HIS A 16 -5.31 -6.18 5.99
N GLU A 17 -6.46 -5.99 6.59
CA GLU A 17 -7.63 -6.86 6.43
C GLU A 17 -8.21 -6.78 5.00
N VAL A 18 -8.16 -5.60 4.39
CA VAL A 18 -8.59 -5.40 3.00
C VAL A 18 -7.70 -6.19 2.04
N SER A 19 -6.38 -6.19 2.28
CA SER A 19 -5.42 -6.98 1.52
C SER A 19 -5.71 -8.48 1.61
N ILE A 20 -6.02 -9.00 2.80
CA ILE A 20 -6.40 -10.41 3.00
C ILE A 20 -7.65 -10.76 2.19
N ILE A 21 -8.71 -9.96 2.30
CA ILE A 21 -9.98 -10.19 1.59
C ILE A 21 -9.73 -10.21 0.07
N SER A 22 -9.05 -9.20 -0.44
CA SER A 22 -8.73 -9.06 -1.86
C SER A 22 -7.91 -10.25 -2.38
N ALA A 23 -6.89 -10.68 -1.62
CA ALA A 23 -6.04 -11.80 -2.00
C ALA A 23 -6.80 -13.13 -2.03
N VAL A 24 -7.59 -13.42 -1.00
CA VAL A 24 -8.39 -14.65 -0.95
C VAL A 24 -9.40 -14.70 -2.10
N GLN A 25 -10.06 -13.58 -2.41
CA GLN A 25 -10.98 -13.49 -3.55
C GLN A 25 -10.24 -13.70 -4.89
N ALA A 26 -9.11 -13.04 -5.09
CA ALA A 26 -8.30 -13.16 -6.30
C ALA A 26 -7.79 -14.59 -6.49
N MET A 27 -7.25 -15.23 -5.45
CA MET A 27 -6.77 -16.62 -5.51
C MET A 27 -7.87 -17.62 -5.87
N LYS A 28 -9.12 -17.35 -5.48
CA LYS A 28 -10.28 -18.19 -5.89
C LYS A 28 -10.60 -18.04 -7.38
N ALA A 29 -10.43 -16.83 -7.94
CA ALA A 29 -10.74 -16.52 -9.33
C ALA A 29 -9.61 -16.86 -10.32
N MET A 30 -8.38 -17.08 -9.85
CA MET A 30 -7.22 -17.39 -10.70
C MET A 30 -7.39 -18.74 -11.42
N ASP A 31 -6.91 -18.80 -12.66
CA ASP A 31 -6.85 -20.00 -13.48
C ASP A 31 -5.90 -21.04 -12.89
N LYS A 32 -6.48 -22.10 -12.32
CA LYS A 32 -5.75 -23.19 -11.67
C LYS A 32 -5.09 -24.17 -12.64
N ASP A 33 -5.45 -24.11 -13.92
CA ASP A 33 -4.79 -24.93 -14.94
C ASP A 33 -3.48 -24.30 -15.40
N LYS A 34 -3.41 -22.98 -15.35
CA LYS A 34 -2.23 -22.18 -15.72
C LYS A 34 -1.28 -21.96 -14.55
N TYR A 35 -1.81 -21.73 -13.34
CA TYR A 35 -1.03 -21.32 -12.17
C TYR A 35 -1.06 -22.36 -11.05
N GLU A 36 0.11 -22.57 -10.43
CA GLU A 36 0.25 -23.13 -9.09
C GLU A 36 0.28 -21.96 -8.10
N ILE A 37 -0.81 -21.75 -7.37
CA ILE A 37 -0.99 -20.58 -6.49
C ILE A 37 -0.39 -20.87 -5.14
N ILE A 38 0.62 -20.08 -4.76
CA ILE A 38 1.37 -20.17 -3.51
C ILE A 38 1.06 -18.94 -2.67
N PRO A 39 0.21 -19.04 -1.64
CA PRO A 39 -0.11 -17.90 -0.79
C PRO A 39 1.06 -17.56 0.13
N ILE A 40 1.33 -16.26 0.27
CA ILE A 40 2.37 -15.71 1.13
C ILE A 40 1.73 -14.58 1.95
N TYR A 41 1.42 -14.89 3.19
CA TYR A 41 0.81 -13.94 4.12
C TYR A 41 1.89 -13.22 4.93
N VAL A 42 1.83 -11.90 4.95
CA VAL A 42 2.67 -11.03 5.76
C VAL A 42 1.85 -10.53 6.95
N THR A 43 2.29 -10.83 8.16
CA THR A 43 1.62 -10.37 9.38
C THR A 43 1.83 -8.87 9.63
N LYS A 44 1.11 -8.30 10.60
CA LYS A 44 1.36 -6.93 11.09
C LYS A 44 2.75 -6.75 11.72
N ASP A 45 3.39 -7.86 12.16
CA ASP A 45 4.76 -7.88 12.66
C ASP A 45 5.80 -8.14 11.56
N LEU A 46 5.39 -8.08 10.28
CA LEU A 46 6.21 -8.30 9.09
C LEU A 46 6.82 -9.72 9.01
N GLU A 47 6.22 -10.70 9.68
CA GLU A 47 6.56 -12.10 9.50
C GLU A 47 5.82 -12.71 8.32
N TRP A 48 6.51 -13.56 7.56
CA TRP A 48 5.98 -14.17 6.34
C TRP A 48 5.61 -15.64 6.60
N TYR A 49 4.40 -16.01 6.20
CA TYR A 49 3.88 -17.36 6.34
C TYR A 49 3.39 -17.89 4.99
N THR A 50 3.56 -19.19 4.75
CA THR A 50 2.98 -19.90 3.59
C THR A 50 2.28 -21.18 4.02
N GLY A 51 1.26 -21.59 3.30
CA GLY A 51 0.46 -22.81 3.54
C GLY A 51 -0.90 -22.75 2.88
N GLU A 52 -1.45 -23.89 2.50
CA GLU A 52 -2.73 -23.99 1.75
C GLU A 52 -3.92 -23.38 2.49
N ILE A 53 -3.90 -23.43 3.83
CA ILE A 53 -4.97 -22.86 4.67
C ILE A 53 -5.15 -21.35 4.46
N LEU A 54 -4.10 -20.63 4.03
CA LEU A 54 -4.15 -19.19 3.76
C LEU A 54 -5.06 -18.80 2.59
N LYS A 55 -5.54 -19.76 1.79
CA LYS A 55 -6.54 -19.55 0.73
C LYS A 55 -7.97 -19.47 1.26
N GLN A 56 -8.17 -19.69 2.56
CA GLN A 56 -9.48 -19.75 3.22
C GLN A 56 -9.67 -18.55 4.15
N MET A 57 -10.81 -17.89 4.04
CA MET A 57 -11.07 -16.65 4.79
C MET A 57 -11.14 -16.89 6.31
N ASP A 58 -11.71 -18.02 6.74
CA ASP A 58 -11.89 -18.34 8.15
C ASP A 58 -10.57 -18.53 8.91
N THR A 59 -9.46 -18.78 8.18
CA THR A 59 -8.11 -18.92 8.75
C THR A 59 -7.67 -17.69 9.53
N TYR A 60 -8.12 -16.50 9.14
CA TYR A 60 -7.67 -15.22 9.70
C TYR A 60 -8.43 -14.79 10.95
N THR A 61 -9.40 -15.56 11.39
CA THR A 61 -10.13 -15.32 12.65
C THR A 61 -9.38 -15.85 13.87
N ASP A 62 -8.42 -16.77 13.68
CA ASP A 62 -7.60 -17.37 14.74
C ASP A 62 -6.12 -17.40 14.30
N MET A 63 -5.33 -16.46 14.80
CA MET A 63 -3.92 -16.30 14.45
C MET A 63 -3.04 -17.43 15.01
N ASP A 64 -3.42 -18.06 16.14
CA ASP A 64 -2.67 -19.19 16.69
C ASP A 64 -2.88 -20.43 15.83
N LEU A 65 -4.11 -20.64 15.37
CA LEU A 65 -4.44 -21.68 14.42
C LEU A 65 -3.68 -21.47 13.10
N LEU A 66 -3.69 -20.24 12.59
CA LEU A 66 -2.96 -19.88 11.36
C LEU A 66 -1.47 -20.24 11.50
N LYS A 67 -0.80 -19.78 12.54
CA LYS A 67 0.64 -20.06 12.78
C LYS A 67 0.93 -21.55 12.91
N ARG A 68 0.01 -22.34 13.48
CA ARG A 68 0.16 -23.79 13.65
C ARG A 68 0.13 -24.56 12.33
N TYR A 69 -0.70 -24.14 11.38
CA TYR A 69 -0.91 -24.83 10.10
C TYR A 69 -0.18 -24.20 8.92
N THR A 70 0.62 -23.19 9.17
CA THR A 70 1.47 -22.54 8.17
C THR A 70 2.94 -22.69 8.51
N THR A 71 3.80 -22.31 7.58
CA THR A 71 5.26 -22.30 7.80
C THR A 71 5.76 -20.86 7.73
N ASN A 72 6.47 -20.41 8.76
CA ASN A 72 7.20 -19.14 8.73
C ASN A 72 8.37 -19.26 7.75
N VAL A 73 8.44 -18.32 6.79
CA VAL A 73 9.36 -18.40 5.64
C VAL A 73 10.09 -17.09 5.37
N VAL A 74 11.15 -17.20 4.58
CA VAL A 74 11.82 -16.09 3.92
C VAL A 74 11.89 -16.37 2.43
N LEU A 75 11.79 -15.32 1.62
CA LEU A 75 12.04 -15.38 0.19
C LEU A 75 13.52 -15.08 -0.07
N TYR A 76 14.18 -15.89 -0.88
CA TYR A 76 15.58 -15.68 -1.23
C TYR A 76 15.87 -16.12 -2.66
N ASN A 77 16.94 -15.55 -3.24
CA ASN A 77 17.47 -15.91 -4.54
C ASN A 77 18.64 -16.86 -4.41
N LYS A 78 18.63 -17.92 -5.21
CA LYS A 78 19.77 -18.83 -5.38
C LYS A 78 20.04 -19.02 -6.87
N LYS A 79 21.03 -18.32 -7.39
CA LYS A 79 21.48 -18.41 -8.80
C LYS A 79 20.36 -18.16 -9.83
N GLY A 80 19.50 -17.17 -9.57
CA GLY A 80 18.38 -16.81 -10.45
C GLY A 80 17.10 -17.62 -10.23
N HIS A 81 17.08 -18.52 -9.26
CA HIS A 81 15.89 -19.24 -8.82
C HIS A 81 15.41 -18.70 -7.47
N PHE A 82 14.11 -18.54 -7.29
CA PHE A 82 13.51 -17.93 -6.11
C PHE A 82 12.78 -18.95 -5.27
N TYR A 83 13.04 -18.92 -3.97
CA TYR A 83 12.56 -19.97 -3.06
C TYR A 83 12.00 -19.38 -1.78
N LEU A 84 10.91 -19.97 -1.30
CA LEU A 84 10.48 -19.85 0.10
C LEU A 84 11.21 -20.87 0.95
N GLN A 85 11.94 -20.40 1.94
CA GLN A 85 12.68 -21.24 2.90
C GLN A 85 12.13 -21.04 4.31
N SER A 86 11.96 -22.14 5.06
CA SER A 86 11.53 -22.06 6.46
C SER A 86 12.59 -21.38 7.34
N LYS A 87 12.15 -20.56 8.29
CA LYS A 87 13.01 -19.91 9.29
C LYS A 87 13.47 -20.81 10.43
N GLY A 88 13.07 -22.05 10.54
CA GLY A 88 13.42 -22.93 11.65
C GLY A 88 14.89 -23.36 11.65
N PHE A 89 15.29 -24.11 12.71
CA PHE A 89 16.65 -24.64 12.87
C PHE A 89 17.09 -25.48 11.67
N PHE A 90 16.18 -26.29 11.12
CA PHE A 90 16.39 -27.01 9.86
C PHE A 90 15.82 -26.16 8.71
N LYS A 91 16.65 -25.32 8.09
CA LYS A 91 16.28 -24.52 6.92
C LYS A 91 15.92 -25.44 5.74
N ARG A 92 14.63 -25.57 5.44
CA ARG A 92 14.14 -26.37 4.30
C ARG A 92 13.55 -25.47 3.24
N ILE A 93 13.88 -25.73 1.98
CA ILE A 93 13.17 -25.13 0.84
C ILE A 93 11.74 -25.68 0.86
N LYS A 94 10.77 -24.80 0.90
CA LYS A 94 9.35 -25.16 0.91
C LYS A 94 8.78 -25.17 -0.49
N GLN A 95 9.05 -24.09 -1.22
CA GLN A 95 8.51 -23.91 -2.56
C GLN A 95 9.43 -23.03 -3.40
N GLU A 96 9.45 -23.27 -4.72
CA GLU A 96 10.02 -22.37 -5.72
C GLU A 96 8.94 -21.42 -6.22
N ILE A 97 9.32 -20.20 -6.57
CA ILE A 97 8.46 -19.15 -7.09
C ILE A 97 8.98 -18.72 -8.45
N ASP A 98 8.14 -18.68 -9.47
CA ASP A 98 8.51 -18.19 -10.79
C ASP A 98 8.23 -16.67 -10.90
N ILE A 99 7.13 -16.21 -10.31
CA ILE A 99 6.69 -14.80 -10.34
C ILE A 99 5.90 -14.48 -9.07
N MET A 100 6.05 -13.25 -8.57
CA MET A 100 5.28 -12.72 -7.45
C MET A 100 4.08 -11.93 -7.95
N PHE A 101 2.95 -12.06 -7.25
CA PHE A 101 1.76 -11.24 -7.48
C PHE A 101 1.36 -10.56 -6.16
N PRO A 102 1.81 -9.31 -5.96
CA PRO A 102 1.39 -8.53 -4.81
C PRO A 102 -0.09 -8.17 -4.90
N ILE A 103 -0.85 -8.53 -3.86
CA ILE A 103 -2.23 -8.07 -3.63
C ILE A 103 -2.21 -7.35 -2.28
N VAL A 104 -1.65 -6.17 -2.28
CA VAL A 104 -1.27 -5.43 -1.10
C VAL A 104 -1.87 -4.03 -1.15
N HIS A 105 -2.03 -3.41 0.01
CA HIS A 105 -2.55 -2.06 0.16
C HIS A 105 -1.77 -1.29 1.22
N GLY A 106 -1.58 0.01 0.98
CA GLY A 106 -1.05 0.96 1.94
C GLY A 106 0.46 0.92 2.17
N THR A 107 0.86 1.54 3.26
CA THR A 107 2.27 1.81 3.62
C THR A 107 3.11 0.54 3.71
N ASN A 108 4.36 0.61 3.25
CA ASN A 108 5.35 -0.47 3.14
C ASN A 108 4.99 -1.58 2.15
N MET A 109 3.78 -1.58 1.62
CA MET A 109 3.29 -2.65 0.76
C MET A 109 3.00 -2.17 -0.67
N GLU A 110 2.43 -0.98 -0.84
CA GLU A 110 2.00 -0.42 -2.12
C GLU A 110 2.85 0.78 -2.55
N ASP A 111 3.63 1.34 -1.64
CA ASP A 111 4.39 2.58 -1.75
C ASP A 111 5.81 2.43 -2.34
N GLY A 112 6.13 1.27 -2.91
CA GLY A 112 7.43 0.98 -3.51
C GLY A 112 8.40 0.23 -2.60
N VAL A 113 8.13 0.11 -1.29
CA VAL A 113 9.02 -0.60 -0.34
C VAL A 113 9.07 -2.10 -0.65
N LEU A 114 7.91 -2.76 -0.76
CA LEU A 114 7.84 -4.17 -1.16
C LEU A 114 8.40 -4.38 -2.57
N GLN A 115 8.07 -3.50 -3.51
CA GLN A 115 8.54 -3.56 -4.90
C GLN A 115 10.07 -3.46 -4.94
N GLY A 116 10.68 -2.55 -4.17
CA GLY A 116 12.13 -2.41 -4.04
C GLY A 116 12.80 -3.66 -3.46
N TYR A 117 12.17 -4.32 -2.47
CA TYR A 117 12.64 -5.60 -1.96
C TYR A 117 12.61 -6.69 -3.04
N LEU A 118 11.50 -6.83 -3.78
CA LEU A 118 11.37 -7.81 -4.86
C LEU A 118 12.37 -7.55 -5.98
N GLN A 119 12.58 -6.29 -6.36
CA GLN A 119 13.60 -5.89 -7.34
C GLN A 119 15.03 -6.20 -6.86
N THR A 120 15.34 -5.92 -5.60
CA THR A 120 16.68 -6.17 -5.02
C THR A 120 17.05 -7.65 -5.07
N ILE A 121 16.12 -8.55 -4.80
CA ILE A 121 16.35 -10.00 -4.90
C ILE A 121 16.20 -10.53 -6.33
N GLY A 122 15.67 -9.72 -7.26
CA GLY A 122 15.58 -10.02 -8.69
C GLY A 122 14.40 -10.91 -9.08
N VAL A 123 13.40 -11.13 -8.20
CA VAL A 123 12.22 -11.93 -8.53
C VAL A 123 11.28 -11.13 -9.45
N PRO A 124 10.82 -11.70 -10.57
CA PRO A 124 9.78 -11.08 -11.38
C PRO A 124 8.49 -10.89 -10.57
N TYR A 125 7.80 -9.77 -10.76
CA TYR A 125 6.52 -9.53 -10.10
C TYR A 125 5.54 -8.76 -11.00
N VAL A 126 4.27 -8.88 -10.69
CA VAL A 126 3.16 -8.16 -11.35
C VAL A 126 2.92 -6.85 -10.60
N GLY A 127 2.77 -5.77 -11.33
CA GLY A 127 2.46 -4.44 -10.79
C GLY A 127 3.45 -3.37 -11.19
N SER A 128 3.27 -2.18 -10.65
CA SER A 128 4.14 -1.02 -10.88
C SER A 128 5.51 -1.23 -10.26
N ASP A 129 6.53 -0.61 -10.85
CA ASP A 129 7.87 -0.62 -10.26
C ASP A 129 7.97 0.26 -9.01
N THR A 130 9.13 0.23 -8.35
CA THR A 130 9.40 0.99 -7.12
C THR A 130 9.13 2.49 -7.30
N TYR A 131 9.57 3.08 -8.41
CA TYR A 131 9.41 4.53 -8.64
C TYR A 131 7.96 4.91 -8.87
N ALA A 132 7.27 4.18 -9.74
CA ALA A 132 5.86 4.42 -10.03
C ALA A 132 4.99 4.20 -8.79
N SER A 133 5.28 3.17 -7.98
CA SER A 133 4.58 2.91 -6.73
C SER A 133 4.78 4.03 -5.71
N SER A 134 6.02 4.51 -5.52
CA SER A 134 6.32 5.60 -4.57
C SER A 134 5.66 6.92 -4.98
N VAL A 135 5.72 7.27 -6.27
CA VAL A 135 5.05 8.48 -6.78
C VAL A 135 3.52 8.30 -6.71
N GLY A 136 3.02 7.11 -7.06
CA GLY A 136 1.59 6.81 -7.05
C GLY A 136 0.95 6.84 -5.66
N GLN A 137 1.70 6.54 -4.62
CA GLN A 137 1.19 6.55 -3.24
C GLN A 137 1.18 7.97 -2.62
N ASP A 138 2.15 8.81 -2.95
CA ASP A 138 2.27 10.16 -2.39
C ASP A 138 1.46 11.18 -3.23
N LYS A 139 0.34 11.67 -2.67
CA LYS A 139 -0.56 12.63 -3.33
C LYS A 139 0.14 13.94 -3.73
N VAL A 140 1.16 14.36 -2.97
CA VAL A 140 1.94 15.56 -3.29
C VAL A 140 2.84 15.30 -4.50
N LEU A 141 3.54 14.15 -4.52
CA LEU A 141 4.38 13.78 -5.66
C LEU A 141 3.54 13.58 -6.92
N GLN A 142 2.35 12.97 -6.82
CA GLN A 142 1.42 12.88 -7.94
C GLN A 142 1.08 14.26 -8.52
N LYS A 143 0.72 15.22 -7.66
CA LYS A 143 0.40 16.59 -8.10
C LYS A 143 1.58 17.25 -8.80
N LEU A 144 2.78 17.15 -8.24
CA LEU A 144 4.00 17.70 -8.85
C LEU A 144 4.26 17.09 -10.24
N VAL A 145 4.05 15.78 -10.40
CA VAL A 145 4.16 15.11 -11.70
C VAL A 145 3.09 15.62 -12.68
N TYR A 146 1.84 15.76 -12.23
CA TYR A 146 0.76 16.27 -13.08
C TYR A 146 1.01 17.70 -13.53
N GLU A 147 1.45 18.58 -12.63
CA GLU A 147 1.83 19.95 -12.94
C GLU A 147 2.98 20.02 -13.95
N SER A 148 3.99 19.15 -13.80
CA SER A 148 5.11 19.07 -14.75
C SER A 148 4.69 18.69 -16.18
N LYS A 149 3.50 18.10 -16.31
CA LYS A 149 2.86 17.73 -17.58
C LYS A 149 1.75 18.69 -18.00
N ASN A 150 1.62 19.84 -17.33
CA ASN A 150 0.56 20.83 -17.55
C ASN A 150 -0.86 20.25 -17.39
N LEU A 151 -1.02 19.21 -16.56
CA LEU A 151 -2.33 18.70 -16.18
C LEU A 151 -2.89 19.56 -15.05
N PRO A 152 -4.18 19.93 -15.10
CA PRO A 152 -4.77 20.74 -14.06
C PRO A 152 -4.91 19.95 -12.76
N VAL A 153 -4.53 20.59 -11.64
CA VAL A 153 -4.71 20.04 -10.29
C VAL A 153 -5.47 21.07 -9.44
N ALA A 154 -6.21 20.61 -8.44
CA ALA A 154 -6.82 21.50 -7.47
C ALA A 154 -5.72 22.30 -6.74
N PRO A 155 -5.89 23.61 -6.49
CA PRO A 155 -4.95 24.40 -5.71
C PRO A 155 -4.68 23.75 -4.36
N TYR A 156 -3.44 23.68 -3.95
CA TYR A 156 -3.02 22.96 -2.73
C TYR A 156 -1.81 23.61 -2.07
N THR A 157 -1.60 23.25 -0.82
CA THR A 157 -0.35 23.40 -0.08
C THR A 157 -0.07 22.12 0.72
N TRP A 158 1.16 21.93 1.12
CA TRP A 158 1.55 20.77 1.92
C TRP A 158 2.68 21.12 2.86
N PHE A 159 2.83 20.36 3.94
CA PHE A 159 3.85 20.56 4.96
C PHE A 159 4.09 19.24 5.71
N TYR A 160 5.16 19.20 6.49
CA TYR A 160 5.37 18.15 7.47
C TYR A 160 4.77 18.52 8.83
N ASP A 161 4.38 17.50 9.60
CA ASP A 161 3.84 17.64 10.97
C ASP A 161 4.77 18.44 11.89
N VAL A 162 6.08 18.26 11.75
CA VAL A 162 7.10 19.02 12.49
C VAL A 162 7.04 20.51 12.17
N ASP A 163 6.86 20.88 10.90
CA ASP A 163 6.73 22.28 10.46
C ASP A 163 5.48 22.92 11.04
N TYR A 164 4.36 22.16 11.08
CA TYR A 164 3.11 22.60 11.68
C TYR A 164 3.26 22.87 13.18
N ASN A 165 3.92 21.99 13.91
CA ASN A 165 4.17 22.13 15.34
C ASN A 165 5.04 23.34 15.67
N GLU A 166 6.03 23.66 14.82
CA GLU A 166 6.92 24.80 15.01
C GLU A 166 6.32 26.14 14.56
N ASN A 167 5.48 26.13 13.53
CA ASN A 167 5.01 27.34 12.84
C ASN A 167 3.51 27.31 12.53
N THR A 168 2.68 26.85 13.47
CA THR A 168 1.24 26.62 13.30
C THR A 168 0.51 27.78 12.63
N ASP A 169 0.62 29.01 13.14
CA ASP A 169 -0.11 30.16 12.61
C ASP A 169 0.31 30.55 11.20
N SER A 170 1.57 30.35 10.85
CA SER A 170 2.08 30.60 9.50
C SER A 170 1.47 29.59 8.51
N ILE A 171 1.42 28.33 8.88
CA ILE A 171 0.85 27.25 8.06
C ILE A 171 -0.65 27.43 7.89
N ILE A 172 -1.37 27.73 8.96
CA ILE A 172 -2.82 28.04 8.89
C ILE A 172 -3.08 29.22 7.95
N LYS A 173 -2.29 30.29 8.04
CA LYS A 173 -2.40 31.43 7.13
C LYS A 173 -2.15 31.04 5.68
N GLU A 174 -1.20 30.17 5.41
CA GLU A 174 -0.94 29.68 4.04
C GLU A 174 -2.10 28.82 3.52
N CYS A 175 -2.59 27.88 4.32
CA CYS A 175 -3.75 27.07 3.99
C CYS A 175 -5.00 27.90 3.72
N SER A 176 -5.22 28.98 4.48
CA SER A 176 -6.38 29.88 4.33
C SER A 176 -6.39 30.63 2.98
N LYS A 177 -5.24 30.77 2.30
CA LYS A 177 -5.19 31.35 0.95
C LYS A 177 -5.89 30.49 -0.10
N LEU A 178 -6.07 29.20 0.15
CA LEU A 178 -6.80 28.28 -0.74
C LEU A 178 -8.29 28.55 -0.77
N LYS A 179 -8.82 29.37 0.16
CA LYS A 179 -10.24 29.69 0.37
C LYS A 179 -11.06 28.46 0.77
N TYR A 180 -11.84 28.60 1.81
CA TYR A 180 -12.73 27.54 2.30
C TYR A 180 -13.89 27.24 1.33
N PRO A 181 -14.38 25.99 1.28
CA PRO A 181 -13.93 24.85 2.03
C PRO A 181 -12.64 24.26 1.48
N VAL A 182 -11.79 23.75 2.37
CA VAL A 182 -10.58 22.99 2.03
C VAL A 182 -10.70 21.55 2.53
N ILE A 183 -9.95 20.63 1.93
CA ILE A 183 -9.87 19.24 2.37
C ILE A 183 -8.44 18.95 2.82
N VAL A 184 -8.32 18.38 4.01
CA VAL A 184 -7.04 17.95 4.62
C VAL A 184 -6.89 16.46 4.42
N LYS A 185 -5.71 16.03 4.00
CA LYS A 185 -5.43 14.63 3.69
C LYS A 185 -4.04 14.23 4.19
N PRO A 186 -3.87 13.08 4.84
CA PRO A 186 -2.59 12.40 4.91
C PRO A 186 -2.08 12.16 3.48
N ALA A 187 -0.84 12.57 3.19
CA ALA A 187 -0.34 12.57 1.81
C ALA A 187 -0.09 11.15 1.27
N THR A 188 0.31 10.20 2.14
CA THR A 188 0.75 8.87 1.74
C THR A 188 -0.20 7.73 2.13
N LEU A 189 -1.38 8.04 2.68
CA LEU A 189 -2.39 7.03 3.04
C LEU A 189 -3.50 6.89 2.02
N GLY A 190 -4.03 5.67 1.90
CA GLY A 190 -5.22 5.32 1.12
C GLY A 190 -6.51 5.29 1.95
N SER A 191 -7.57 4.68 1.39
CA SER A 191 -8.86 4.36 2.04
C SER A 191 -9.53 5.49 2.81
N SER A 192 -9.26 6.74 2.45
CA SER A 192 -9.84 7.95 3.07
C SER A 192 -9.60 8.10 4.58
N VAL A 193 -8.62 7.38 5.14
CA VAL A 193 -8.26 7.50 6.56
C VAL A 193 -7.66 8.89 6.83
N GLY A 194 -8.17 9.57 7.87
CA GLY A 194 -7.69 10.89 8.27
C GLY A 194 -7.99 12.02 7.28
N ILE A 195 -8.94 11.82 6.35
CA ILE A 195 -9.38 12.86 5.40
C ILE A 195 -10.57 13.61 5.99
N GLU A 196 -10.44 14.95 6.10
CA GLU A 196 -11.51 15.81 6.60
C GLU A 196 -11.67 17.09 5.77
N VAL A 197 -12.92 17.56 5.66
CA VAL A 197 -13.25 18.84 5.02
C VAL A 197 -13.40 19.91 6.09
N ALA A 198 -12.70 21.03 5.92
CA ALA A 198 -12.75 22.19 6.81
C ALA A 198 -13.41 23.38 6.10
N LYS A 199 -14.38 24.04 6.77
CA LYS A 199 -15.12 25.18 6.27
C LYS A 199 -14.66 26.50 6.89
N ASN A 200 -13.83 26.43 7.91
CA ASN A 200 -13.27 27.56 8.65
C ASN A 200 -11.96 27.19 9.31
N GLU A 201 -11.28 28.15 9.93
CA GLU A 201 -9.97 27.95 10.55
C GLU A 201 -10.00 26.96 11.72
N ILE A 202 -11.05 26.94 12.52
CA ILE A 202 -11.15 26.02 13.67
C ILE A 202 -11.21 24.58 13.17
N GLU A 203 -12.07 24.33 12.17
CA GLU A 203 -12.17 23.00 11.55
C GLU A 203 -10.86 22.61 10.85
N LEU A 204 -10.17 23.58 10.22
CA LEU A 204 -8.87 23.31 9.58
C LEU A 204 -7.82 22.85 10.59
N ARG A 205 -7.70 23.52 11.76
CA ARG A 205 -6.76 23.10 12.82
C ARG A 205 -7.08 21.69 13.29
N ASN A 206 -8.33 21.37 13.58
CA ASN A 206 -8.75 20.05 14.02
C ASN A 206 -8.44 18.97 12.95
N ALA A 207 -8.74 19.25 11.69
CA ALA A 207 -8.47 18.33 10.58
C ALA A 207 -6.99 18.08 10.38
N ILE A 208 -6.13 19.09 10.53
CA ILE A 208 -4.67 18.92 10.46
C ILE A 208 -4.17 18.07 11.64
N GLU A 209 -4.61 18.36 12.87
CA GLU A 209 -4.24 17.58 14.05
C GLU A 209 -4.69 16.12 13.94
N GLU A 210 -5.86 15.86 13.35
CA GLU A 210 -6.32 14.49 13.07
C GLU A 210 -5.45 13.81 12.03
N ALA A 211 -5.17 14.47 10.90
CA ALA A 211 -4.33 13.91 9.83
C ALA A 211 -2.90 13.60 10.30
N CYS A 212 -2.32 14.44 11.18
CA CYS A 212 -0.99 14.21 11.77
C CYS A 212 -0.88 12.95 12.64
N LYS A 213 -1.99 12.36 13.07
CA LYS A 213 -1.97 11.07 13.79
C LYS A 213 -1.64 9.90 12.86
N TYR A 214 -1.83 10.07 11.58
CA TYR A 214 -1.72 9.01 10.57
C TYR A 214 -0.53 9.17 9.64
N ASP A 215 -0.11 10.41 9.35
CA ASP A 215 0.98 10.69 8.41
C ASP A 215 1.80 11.91 8.87
N LYS A 216 3.07 11.90 8.56
CA LYS A 216 3.98 13.04 8.79
C LYS A 216 3.85 14.12 7.73
N LYS A 217 3.33 13.78 6.55
CA LYS A 217 3.18 14.69 5.41
C LYS A 217 1.70 14.96 5.16
N ILE A 218 1.31 16.20 5.30
CA ILE A 218 -0.08 16.63 5.21
C ILE A 218 -0.29 17.46 3.94
N LEU A 219 -1.32 17.12 3.19
CA LEU A 219 -1.80 17.86 2.03
C LEU A 219 -3.09 18.58 2.41
N VAL A 220 -3.16 19.88 2.10
CA VAL A 220 -4.39 20.68 2.17
C VAL A 220 -4.69 21.19 0.78
N GLU A 221 -5.89 20.97 0.30
CA GLU A 221 -6.30 21.40 -1.04
C GLU A 221 -7.71 22.01 -1.05
N HIS A 222 -7.97 22.87 -2.03
CA HIS A 222 -9.30 23.43 -2.24
C HIS A 222 -10.28 22.32 -2.65
N VAL A 223 -11.46 22.29 -2.04
CA VAL A 223 -12.51 21.33 -2.40
C VAL A 223 -13.02 21.61 -3.80
N VAL A 224 -12.96 20.63 -4.68
CA VAL A 224 -13.49 20.74 -6.05
C VAL A 224 -15.00 20.90 -5.99
N PRO A 225 -15.55 22.01 -6.49
CA PRO A 225 -17.00 22.21 -6.48
C PRO A 225 -17.70 21.25 -7.47
N ASN A 226 -18.88 20.77 -7.11
CA ASN A 226 -19.66 19.83 -7.94
C ASN A 226 -18.86 18.62 -8.40
N LEU A 227 -18.07 18.03 -7.48
CA LEU A 227 -17.17 16.93 -7.75
C LEU A 227 -17.90 15.77 -8.46
N THR A 228 -17.33 15.33 -9.58
CA THR A 228 -17.67 14.07 -10.24
C THR A 228 -16.41 13.23 -10.30
N GLU A 229 -16.47 12.04 -9.73
CA GLU A 229 -15.34 11.11 -9.74
C GLU A 229 -15.44 10.14 -10.90
N ALA A 230 -14.31 9.90 -11.58
CA ALA A 230 -14.19 8.88 -12.60
C ALA A 230 -13.01 7.97 -12.25
N ASN A 231 -13.30 6.68 -12.16
CA ASN A 231 -12.27 5.66 -11.93
C ASN A 231 -11.94 4.98 -13.25
N ILE A 232 -10.65 4.87 -13.55
CA ILE A 232 -10.16 4.16 -14.72
C ILE A 232 -8.99 3.26 -14.34
N SER A 233 -9.06 1.99 -14.75
CA SER A 233 -7.96 1.04 -14.58
C SER A 233 -7.09 1.04 -15.83
N VAL A 234 -5.77 1.00 -15.63
CA VAL A 234 -4.79 0.87 -16.71
C VAL A 234 -4.10 -0.48 -16.57
N LEU A 235 -4.13 -1.27 -17.63
CA LEU A 235 -3.44 -2.56 -17.72
C LEU A 235 -2.56 -2.55 -18.96
N GLY A 236 -1.28 -2.88 -18.81
CA GLY A 236 -0.35 -3.03 -19.93
C GLY A 236 1.08 -2.70 -19.56
N ASN A 237 1.96 -3.01 -20.51
CA ASN A 237 3.35 -2.55 -20.53
C ASN A 237 3.45 -1.49 -21.63
N TYR A 238 4.31 -0.49 -21.43
CA TYR A 238 4.70 0.48 -22.45
C TYR A 238 5.80 -0.11 -23.33
#